data_b146d6149f79edbdf84716669cb2fa12
#
_entry.id   b146d6149f79edbdf84716669cb2fa12
#
_cell.length_a   1.000
_cell.length_b   1.000
_cell.length_c   1.000
_cell.angle_alpha   90.00
_cell.angle_beta   90.00
_cell.angle_gamma   90.00
#
_symmetry.space_group_name_H-M   'P 1'
#
loop_
_entity.id
_entity.type
_entity.pdbx_description
1 polymer ?
#
loop_
_entity_poly.entity_id
_entity_poly.type
_entity_poly.pdbx_seq_one_letter_code
_entity_poly.pdbx_strand_id
1 'polypeptide(L)'
;MGYMNPILQFGIEKFCASAEAVGVDGVILPDLPMYEFETIYQQLFEKHQLKFIFLITPETSEERIRKIDGLSSGFLYAVSSSSTTGNNKAISDQSAYFKKVQDMQLNNPVLVGFGIKDKSTFQSACAYTNGAIIGSAYIKALENTNNIALTTKEFLNSIIA
;
A
#
# COMPACT_ATOMS: atom_id res chain seq x y z
N MET A 1 8.15 -3.03 -1.43
CA MET A 1 7.26 -4.12 -0.95
C MET A 1 7.94 -5.45 -1.11
N GLY A 2 7.90 -6.31 -0.11
CA GLY A 2 8.59 -7.61 -0.08
C GLY A 2 8.02 -8.57 0.94
N TYR A 3 8.82 -9.54 1.34
CA TYR A 3 8.48 -10.54 2.35
C TYR A 3 9.56 -10.61 3.43
N MET A 4 9.15 -10.96 4.64
CA MET A 4 10.03 -10.96 5.81
C MET A 4 11.14 -12.01 5.71
N ASN A 5 10.84 -13.21 5.21
CA ASN A 5 11.83 -14.29 5.17
C ASN A 5 13.12 -13.95 4.40
N PRO A 6 13.10 -13.39 3.17
CA PRO A 6 14.32 -12.93 2.50
C PRO A 6 15.10 -11.87 3.31
N ILE A 7 14.39 -10.98 4.00
CA ILE A 7 15.02 -9.95 4.85
C ILE A 7 15.72 -10.58 6.04
N LEU A 8 15.10 -11.54 6.70
CA LEU A 8 15.72 -12.28 7.80
C LEU A 8 16.97 -13.03 7.35
N GLN A 9 16.93 -13.65 6.16
CA GLN A 9 18.10 -14.33 5.59
C GLN A 9 19.24 -13.36 5.23
N PHE A 10 18.91 -12.16 4.77
CA PHE A 10 19.91 -11.11 4.50
C PHE A 10 20.48 -10.48 5.78
N GLY A 11 19.71 -10.55 6.87
CA GLY A 11 19.94 -9.91 8.14
C GLY A 11 19.18 -8.58 8.26
N ILE A 12 18.24 -8.52 9.20
CA ILE A 12 17.30 -7.39 9.34
C ILE A 12 18.04 -6.06 9.59
N GLU A 13 19.05 -6.03 10.44
CA GLU A 13 19.85 -4.82 10.71
C GLU A 13 20.59 -4.36 9.46
N LYS A 14 21.19 -5.30 8.72
CA LYS A 14 21.88 -5.01 7.48
C LYS A 14 20.90 -4.52 6.41
N PHE A 15 19.71 -5.08 6.35
CA PHE A 15 18.64 -4.62 5.45
C PHE A 15 18.25 -3.18 5.76
N CYS A 16 17.97 -2.85 7.02
CA CYS A 16 17.59 -1.49 7.41
C CYS A 16 18.69 -0.47 7.11
N ALA A 17 19.94 -0.80 7.44
CA ALA A 17 21.08 0.07 7.13
C ALA A 17 21.29 0.26 5.62
N SER A 18 21.12 -0.81 4.83
CA SER A 18 21.25 -0.74 3.37
C SER A 18 20.12 0.05 2.73
N ALA A 19 18.89 -0.11 3.23
CA ALA A 19 17.71 0.63 2.76
C ALA A 19 17.85 2.13 3.03
N GLU A 20 18.27 2.52 4.23
CA GLU A 20 18.57 3.90 4.59
C GLU A 20 19.67 4.49 3.69
N ALA A 21 20.77 3.76 3.51
CA ALA A 21 21.92 4.22 2.71
C ALA A 21 21.57 4.52 1.23
N VAL A 22 20.55 3.83 0.68
CA VAL A 22 20.09 4.06 -0.69
C VAL A 22 18.85 4.94 -0.78
N GLY A 23 18.38 5.50 0.34
CA GLY A 23 17.28 6.47 0.39
C GLY A 23 15.89 5.84 0.24
N VAL A 24 15.68 4.63 0.75
CA VAL A 24 14.34 4.04 0.85
C VAL A 24 13.56 4.72 1.96
N ASP A 25 12.38 5.26 1.66
CA ASP A 25 11.53 5.97 2.63
C ASP A 25 10.75 5.02 3.55
N GLY A 26 10.38 3.86 3.06
CA GLY A 26 9.56 2.93 3.84
C GLY A 26 9.40 1.56 3.19
N VAL A 27 8.82 0.64 3.95
CA VAL A 27 8.66 -0.75 3.55
C VAL A 27 7.24 -1.26 3.80
N ILE A 28 6.81 -2.18 2.95
CA ILE A 28 5.56 -2.92 3.06
C ILE A 28 5.92 -4.41 3.15
N LEU A 29 5.66 -5.03 4.30
CA LEU A 29 5.90 -6.45 4.55
C LEU A 29 4.61 -7.11 5.00
N PRO A 30 3.79 -7.64 4.07
CA PRO A 30 2.46 -8.16 4.38
C PRO A 30 2.44 -9.36 5.33
N ASP A 31 3.56 -10.08 5.39
CA ASP A 31 3.75 -11.28 6.20
C ASP A 31 4.39 -11.01 7.57
N LEU A 32 4.69 -9.75 7.91
CA LEU A 32 5.16 -9.38 9.25
C LEU A 32 3.96 -9.13 10.17
N PRO A 33 3.76 -9.97 11.22
CA PRO A 33 2.67 -9.77 12.15
C PRO A 33 2.83 -8.45 12.94
N MET A 34 1.72 -7.76 13.17
CA MET A 34 1.69 -6.49 13.89
C MET A 34 2.34 -6.58 15.27
N TYR A 35 2.10 -7.68 15.99
CA TYR A 35 2.69 -7.90 17.31
C TYR A 35 4.23 -8.01 17.26
N GLU A 36 4.76 -8.75 16.29
CA GLU A 36 6.22 -8.86 16.10
C GLU A 36 6.83 -7.53 15.69
N PHE A 37 6.17 -6.79 14.80
CA PHE A 37 6.62 -5.45 14.46
C PHE A 37 6.73 -4.58 15.72
N GLU A 38 5.63 -4.47 16.48
CA GLU A 38 5.53 -3.61 17.66
C GLU A 38 6.57 -3.97 18.75
N THR A 39 6.80 -5.25 18.97
CA THR A 39 7.64 -5.71 20.11
C THR A 39 9.10 -5.95 19.75
N ILE A 40 9.43 -6.21 18.50
CA ILE A 40 10.78 -6.63 18.09
C ILE A 40 11.41 -5.63 17.12
N TYR A 41 10.67 -5.18 16.10
CA TYR A 41 11.29 -4.51 14.96
C TYR A 41 11.05 -3.00 14.89
N GLN A 42 10.03 -2.46 15.56
CA GLN A 42 9.66 -1.05 15.46
C GLN A 42 10.85 -0.11 15.70
N GLN A 43 11.56 -0.28 16.81
CA GLN A 43 12.70 0.57 17.15
C GLN A 43 13.85 0.52 16.12
N LEU A 44 14.04 -0.65 15.50
CA LEU A 44 15.05 -0.81 14.47
C LEU A 44 14.68 -0.05 13.19
N PHE A 45 13.41 -0.14 12.75
CA PHE A 45 12.90 0.61 11.61
C PHE A 45 12.96 2.12 11.86
N GLU A 46 12.53 2.58 13.05
CA GLU A 46 12.59 3.98 13.45
C GLU A 46 14.04 4.52 13.49
N LYS A 47 14.97 3.75 14.03
CA LYS A 47 16.41 4.10 14.07
C LYS A 47 16.95 4.39 12.68
N HIS A 48 16.52 3.67 11.67
CA HIS A 48 16.92 3.83 10.26
C HIS A 48 15.96 4.70 9.45
N GLN A 49 15.06 5.42 10.10
CA GLN A 49 14.09 6.33 9.49
C GLN A 49 13.20 5.66 8.43
N LEU A 50 13.08 4.33 8.49
CA LEU A 50 12.24 3.55 7.59
C LEU A 50 10.79 3.53 8.09
N LYS A 51 9.89 4.07 7.30
CA LYS A 51 8.46 4.02 7.59
C LYS A 51 7.92 2.61 7.35
N PHE A 52 7.08 2.13 8.26
CA PHE A 52 6.41 0.84 8.09
C PHE A 52 4.96 1.05 7.70
N ILE A 53 4.58 0.46 6.57
CA ILE A 53 3.25 0.59 5.99
C ILE A 53 2.49 -0.72 6.20
N PHE A 54 1.42 -0.66 6.98
CA PHE A 54 0.54 -1.80 7.20
C PHE A 54 -0.57 -1.89 6.16
N LEU A 55 -1.06 -3.12 5.98
CA LEU A 55 -2.22 -3.41 5.15
C LEU A 55 -3.48 -3.51 6.01
N ILE A 56 -4.58 -2.99 5.49
CA ILE A 56 -5.93 -3.21 6.01
C ILE A 56 -6.82 -3.82 4.93
N THR A 57 -7.74 -4.66 5.34
CA THR A 57 -8.68 -5.37 4.46
C THR A 57 -10.12 -5.13 4.91
N PRO A 58 -11.14 -5.44 4.10
CA PRO A 58 -12.54 -5.36 4.53
C PRO A 58 -12.86 -6.14 5.80
N GLU A 59 -12.12 -7.22 6.07
CA GLU A 59 -12.29 -8.09 7.22
C GLU A 59 -11.56 -7.56 8.48
N THR A 60 -10.73 -6.51 8.34
CA THR A 60 -10.01 -5.94 9.48
C THR A 60 -10.99 -5.19 10.41
N SER A 61 -11.01 -5.56 11.70
CA SER A 61 -11.86 -4.88 12.68
C SER A 61 -11.44 -3.43 12.90
N GLU A 62 -12.37 -2.57 13.31
CA GLU A 62 -12.09 -1.14 13.57
C GLU A 62 -11.03 -0.95 14.65
N GLU A 63 -11.10 -1.71 15.72
CA GLU A 63 -10.10 -1.68 16.78
C GLU A 63 -8.69 -1.97 16.22
N ARG A 64 -8.59 -3.00 15.39
CA ARG A 64 -7.33 -3.36 14.74
C ARG A 64 -6.87 -2.28 13.74
N ILE A 65 -7.78 -1.67 12.98
CA ILE A 65 -7.45 -0.56 12.09
C ILE A 65 -6.88 0.63 12.89
N ARG A 66 -7.49 1.00 14.02
CA ARG A 66 -6.98 2.08 14.86
C ARG A 66 -5.61 1.77 15.45
N LYS A 67 -5.39 0.53 15.88
CA LYS A 67 -4.07 0.12 16.36
C LYS A 67 -3.02 0.16 15.25
N ILE A 68 -3.37 -0.32 14.07
CA ILE A 68 -2.52 -0.26 12.86
C ILE A 68 -2.21 1.21 12.51
N ASP A 69 -3.19 2.11 12.56
CA ASP A 69 -3.00 3.53 12.28
C ASP A 69 -2.00 4.17 13.26
N GLY A 70 -2.06 3.81 14.54
CA GLY A 70 -1.09 4.28 15.53
C GLY A 70 0.33 3.74 15.35
N LEU A 71 0.49 2.58 14.74
CA LEU A 71 1.79 1.95 14.48
C LEU A 71 2.36 2.28 13.10
N SER A 72 1.51 2.70 12.17
CA SER A 72 1.93 3.08 10.81
C SER A 72 2.59 4.45 10.79
N SER A 73 3.58 4.59 9.93
CA SER A 73 4.22 5.88 9.68
C SER A 73 4.35 6.13 8.18
N GLY A 74 3.40 6.85 7.60
CA GLY A 74 3.39 7.15 6.16
C GLY A 74 2.00 7.06 5.56
N PHE A 75 1.49 5.86 5.34
CA PHE A 75 0.12 5.63 4.90
C PHE A 75 -0.38 4.24 5.30
N LEU A 76 -1.68 4.02 5.22
CA LEU A 76 -2.28 2.69 5.31
C LEU A 76 -2.59 2.17 3.91
N TYR A 77 -2.18 0.94 3.63
CA TYR A 77 -2.47 0.28 2.37
C TYR A 77 -3.81 -0.45 2.46
N ALA A 78 -4.87 0.13 1.91
CA ALA A 78 -6.17 -0.52 1.85
C ALA A 78 -6.23 -1.51 0.68
N VAL A 79 -6.31 -2.79 1.01
CA VAL A 79 -6.44 -3.87 0.02
C VAL A 79 -7.89 -3.97 -0.43
N SER A 80 -8.13 -3.87 -1.74
CA SER A 80 -9.44 -4.16 -2.29
C SER A 80 -9.72 -5.67 -2.31
N SER A 81 -10.95 -6.10 -2.11
CA SER A 81 -11.31 -7.54 -2.10
C SER A 81 -11.13 -8.24 -3.45
N SER A 82 -10.89 -7.50 -4.53
CA SER A 82 -10.55 -8.05 -5.85
C SER A 82 -9.19 -8.74 -5.91
N SER A 83 -8.40 -8.66 -4.84
CA SER A 83 -7.08 -9.29 -4.74
C SER A 83 -7.10 -10.76 -4.35
N THR A 84 -8.24 -11.29 -3.89
CA THR A 84 -8.38 -12.73 -3.64
C THR A 84 -8.77 -13.42 -4.94
N THR A 85 -7.89 -14.29 -5.43
CA THR A 85 -8.08 -15.12 -6.62
C THR A 85 -9.47 -15.77 -6.62
N GLY A 86 -10.33 -15.34 -7.54
CA GLY A 86 -11.63 -16.00 -7.79
C GLY A 86 -12.88 -15.16 -7.59
N ASN A 87 -12.82 -13.98 -6.96
CA ASN A 87 -14.01 -13.13 -6.80
C ASN A 87 -13.82 -11.79 -7.55
N ASN A 88 -14.44 -11.67 -8.71
CA ASN A 88 -14.55 -10.41 -9.48
C ASN A 88 -15.60 -9.45 -8.84
N LYS A 89 -15.49 -9.18 -7.54
CA LYS A 89 -16.30 -8.09 -6.96
C LYS A 89 -15.73 -6.76 -7.46
N ALA A 90 -16.55 -5.98 -8.12
CA ALA A 90 -16.17 -4.66 -8.60
C ALA A 90 -15.78 -3.75 -7.41
N ILE A 91 -14.92 -2.75 -7.63
CA ILE A 91 -14.55 -1.75 -6.61
C ILE A 91 -15.79 -1.02 -6.09
N SER A 92 -16.82 -0.86 -6.94
CA SER A 92 -18.14 -0.33 -6.55
C SER A 92 -18.81 -1.09 -5.39
N ASP A 93 -18.56 -2.40 -5.28
CA ASP A 93 -19.13 -3.23 -4.20
C ASP A 93 -18.39 -3.03 -2.86
N GLN A 94 -17.31 -2.25 -2.86
CA GLN A 94 -16.49 -1.98 -1.68
C GLN A 94 -16.66 -0.58 -1.13
N SER A 95 -17.58 0.19 -1.70
CA SER A 95 -17.86 1.56 -1.25
C SER A 95 -18.18 1.64 0.26
N ALA A 96 -18.88 0.64 0.78
CA ALA A 96 -19.18 0.56 2.21
C ALA A 96 -17.91 0.41 3.08
N TYR A 97 -16.94 -0.40 2.63
CA TYR A 97 -15.67 -0.54 3.32
C TYR A 97 -14.85 0.74 3.28
N PHE A 98 -14.70 1.38 2.12
CA PHE A 98 -13.95 2.62 2.00
C PHE A 98 -14.62 3.77 2.75
N LYS A 99 -15.95 3.83 2.71
CA LYS A 99 -16.71 4.79 3.52
C LYS A 99 -16.48 4.58 5.01
N LYS A 100 -16.54 3.34 5.48
CA LYS A 100 -16.22 2.98 6.88
C LYS A 100 -14.83 3.49 7.28
N VAL A 101 -13.82 3.25 6.44
CA VAL A 101 -12.44 3.70 6.70
C VAL A 101 -12.36 5.24 6.72
N GLN A 102 -13.05 5.93 5.81
CA GLN A 102 -13.12 7.39 5.78
C GLN A 102 -13.75 7.95 7.06
N ASP A 103 -14.88 7.36 7.51
CA ASP A 103 -15.61 7.80 8.70
C ASP A 103 -14.79 7.61 10.00
N MET A 104 -13.78 6.74 9.98
CA MET A 104 -12.87 6.53 11.11
C MET A 104 -11.91 7.69 11.37
N GLN A 105 -11.71 8.60 10.41
CA GLN A 105 -10.82 9.77 10.52
C GLN A 105 -9.43 9.39 11.06
N LEU A 106 -8.75 8.50 10.35
CA LEU A 106 -7.44 7.99 10.72
C LEU A 106 -6.36 9.08 10.62
N ASN A 107 -5.28 8.93 11.37
CA ASN A 107 -4.16 9.88 11.38
C ASN A 107 -3.32 9.80 10.10
N ASN A 108 -3.15 8.58 9.58
CA ASN A 108 -2.40 8.35 8.35
C ASN A 108 -3.32 8.40 7.12
N PRO A 109 -2.84 8.91 5.98
CA PRO A 109 -3.59 8.81 4.73
C PRO A 109 -3.80 7.34 4.34
N VAL A 110 -4.91 7.07 3.68
CA VAL A 110 -5.25 5.73 3.19
C VAL A 110 -5.13 5.70 1.68
N LEU A 111 -4.32 4.77 1.16
CA LEU A 111 -4.16 4.55 -0.27
C LEU A 111 -4.71 3.17 -0.65
N VAL A 112 -5.57 3.13 -1.66
CA VAL A 112 -6.13 1.87 -2.15
C VAL A 112 -5.20 1.22 -3.16
N GLY A 113 -4.84 -0.03 -2.93
CA GLY A 113 -4.10 -0.84 -3.88
C GLY A 113 -4.88 -2.06 -4.35
N PHE A 114 -4.41 -2.65 -5.43
CA PHE A 114 -5.02 -3.74 -6.18
C PHE A 114 -6.31 -3.38 -6.93
N GLY A 115 -6.46 -3.87 -8.15
CA GLY A 115 -7.64 -3.67 -8.98
C GLY A 115 -7.79 -2.27 -9.60
N ILE A 116 -6.90 -1.33 -9.32
CA ILE A 116 -6.89 0.00 -9.92
C ILE A 116 -6.17 -0.06 -11.26
N LYS A 117 -6.85 0.27 -12.35
CA LYS A 117 -6.31 0.12 -13.71
C LYS A 117 -6.66 1.24 -14.67
N ASP A 118 -7.67 2.03 -14.36
CA ASP A 118 -8.22 3.07 -15.23
C ASP A 118 -8.80 4.24 -14.41
N LYS A 119 -9.23 5.29 -15.10
CA LYS A 119 -9.83 6.49 -14.49
C LYS A 119 -11.04 6.16 -13.61
N SER A 120 -11.93 5.28 -14.05
CA SER A 120 -13.13 4.93 -13.30
C SER A 120 -12.80 4.26 -11.96
N THR A 121 -11.89 3.28 -11.97
CA THR A 121 -11.46 2.59 -10.75
C THR A 121 -10.67 3.51 -9.83
N PHE A 122 -9.86 4.41 -10.38
CA PHE A 122 -9.13 5.44 -9.62
C PHE A 122 -10.09 6.42 -8.95
N GLN A 123 -11.04 6.97 -9.68
CA GLN A 123 -12.05 7.89 -9.12
C GLN A 123 -12.90 7.23 -8.03
N SER A 124 -13.30 5.98 -8.23
CA SER A 124 -14.06 5.22 -7.24
C SER A 124 -13.28 5.01 -5.94
N ALA A 125 -11.98 4.75 -6.03
CA ALA A 125 -11.11 4.64 -4.86
C ALA A 125 -10.92 5.99 -4.16
N CYS A 126 -10.60 7.04 -4.92
CA CYS A 126 -10.34 8.39 -4.40
C CYS A 126 -11.59 9.10 -3.86
N ALA A 127 -12.80 8.59 -4.14
CA ALA A 127 -14.03 9.15 -3.58
C ALA A 127 -14.10 9.04 -2.03
N TYR A 128 -13.40 8.08 -1.45
CA TYR A 128 -13.43 7.79 -0.01
C TYR A 128 -12.05 7.71 0.64
N THR A 129 -10.97 7.78 -0.15
CA THR A 129 -9.60 7.62 0.34
C THR A 129 -8.68 8.71 -0.21
N ASN A 130 -7.45 8.77 0.28
CA ASN A 130 -6.50 9.82 -0.06
C ASN A 130 -5.79 9.59 -1.42
N GLY A 131 -5.97 8.41 -2.02
CA GLY A 131 -5.34 8.09 -3.30
C GLY A 131 -5.38 6.62 -3.63
N ALA A 132 -4.72 6.25 -4.72
CA ALA A 132 -4.64 4.87 -5.18
C ALA A 132 -3.24 4.52 -5.68
N ILE A 133 -2.89 3.23 -5.57
CA ILE A 133 -1.64 2.65 -6.03
C ILE A 133 -1.94 1.81 -7.26
N ILE A 134 -1.28 2.13 -8.37
CA ILE A 134 -1.44 1.46 -9.65
C ILE A 134 -0.11 0.80 -10.01
N GLY A 135 -0.07 -0.53 -10.03
CA GLY A 135 1.12 -1.30 -10.39
C GLY A 135 0.98 -1.96 -11.76
N SER A 136 0.26 -3.07 -11.83
CA SER A 136 0.21 -3.93 -13.03
C SER A 136 -0.24 -3.21 -14.30
N ALA A 137 -1.21 -2.30 -14.21
CA ALA A 137 -1.68 -1.55 -15.37
C ALA A 137 -0.59 -0.62 -15.93
N TYR A 138 0.21 0.01 -15.06
CA TYR A 138 1.33 0.84 -15.47
C TYR A 138 2.46 0.02 -16.10
N ILE A 139 2.84 -1.12 -15.47
CA ILE A 139 3.84 -2.03 -16.04
C ILE A 139 3.40 -2.48 -17.44
N LYS A 140 2.12 -2.85 -17.60
CA LYS A 140 1.57 -3.23 -18.90
C LYS A 140 1.60 -2.09 -19.93
N ALA A 141 1.38 -0.85 -19.51
CA ALA A 141 1.48 0.30 -20.40
C ALA A 141 2.92 0.53 -20.89
N LEU A 142 3.92 0.11 -20.10
CA LEU A 142 5.33 0.18 -20.50
C LEU A 142 5.79 -0.97 -21.39
N GLU A 143 4.97 -2.01 -21.58
CA GLU A 143 5.30 -3.10 -22.52
C GLU A 143 5.43 -2.54 -23.93
N ASN A 144 6.53 -2.88 -24.60
CA ASN A 144 6.82 -2.49 -25.99
C ASN A 144 6.95 -0.97 -26.24
N THR A 145 7.14 -0.14 -25.21
CA THR A 145 7.43 1.29 -25.42
C THR A 145 8.91 1.55 -25.68
N ASN A 146 9.20 2.45 -26.61
CA ASN A 146 10.54 3.00 -26.83
C ASN A 146 10.74 4.36 -26.15
N ASN A 147 9.70 4.91 -25.50
CA ASN A 147 9.74 6.21 -24.84
C ASN A 147 8.99 6.16 -23.51
N ILE A 148 9.70 5.76 -22.46
CA ILE A 148 9.14 5.62 -21.10
C ILE A 148 8.52 6.93 -20.61
N ALA A 149 9.17 8.07 -20.83
CA ALA A 149 8.70 9.36 -20.34
C ALA A 149 7.36 9.77 -20.96
N LEU A 150 7.22 9.60 -22.28
CA LEU A 150 5.98 9.90 -22.98
C LEU A 150 4.87 8.95 -22.55
N THR A 151 5.13 7.66 -22.56
CA THR A 151 4.15 6.64 -22.14
C THR A 151 3.68 6.85 -20.71
N THR A 152 4.60 7.20 -19.80
CA THR A 152 4.23 7.54 -18.40
C THR A 152 3.30 8.73 -18.34
N LYS A 153 3.60 9.80 -19.08
CA LYS A 153 2.74 11.00 -19.13
C LYS A 153 1.35 10.69 -19.69
N GLU A 154 1.28 9.92 -20.78
CA GLU A 154 0.02 9.51 -21.40
C GLU A 154 -0.79 8.62 -20.44
N PHE A 155 -0.14 7.67 -19.80
CA PHE A 155 -0.77 6.81 -18.79
C PHE A 155 -1.35 7.64 -17.65
N LEU A 156 -0.56 8.54 -17.04
CA LEU A 156 -1.05 9.42 -15.97
C LEU A 156 -2.23 10.27 -16.43
N ASN A 157 -2.16 10.87 -17.61
CA ASN A 157 -3.27 11.65 -18.16
C ASN A 157 -4.53 10.80 -18.35
N SER A 158 -4.41 9.53 -18.74
CA SER A 158 -5.54 8.63 -18.90
C SER A 158 -6.24 8.28 -17.58
N ILE A 159 -5.53 8.43 -16.45
CA ILE A 159 -6.05 8.13 -15.10
C ILE A 159 -6.63 9.37 -14.42
N ILE A 160 -5.93 10.52 -14.49
CA ILE A 160 -6.24 11.69 -13.66
C ILE A 160 -6.89 12.86 -14.41
N ALA A 161 -6.78 12.90 -15.74
CA ALA A 161 -7.38 13.97 -16.57
C ALA A 161 -8.88 13.64 -16.96
#